data_dd30ec7c91bf55083e2be58265d0267f
#
_entry.id   dd30ec7c91bf55083e2be58265d0267f
#
_cell.length_a   1.000
_cell.length_b   1.000
_cell.length_c   1.000
_cell.angle_alpha   90.00
_cell.angle_beta   90.00
_cell.angle_gamma   90.00
#
_symmetry.space_group_name_H-M   'P 1'
#
loop_
_entity.id
_entity.type
_entity.pdbx_description
1 polymer ?
#
loop_
_entity_poly.entity_id
_entity_poly.type
_entity_poly.pdbx_seq_one_letter_code
_entity_poly.pdbx_strand_id
1 'polypeptide(L)'
;RLARKAWRLLPAAPPSAACELPGGFAVPEPRDRYEVWLECNRWSSARAAWLRTRLDAAAALPTISLVMPVYRPEPAFFERAIETIRAQVHERWELCIADDASGDAALSARLRELAAADPRIRAVTRAENGNISHATNSAAALAGGEFLCFVDQDDELAPDALGEIALALAAAP
;
A
#
# COMPACT_ATOMS: atom_id res chain seq x y z
N ARG A 1 -30.73 2.16 -3.44
CA ARG A 1 -30.60 2.86 -2.12
C ARG A 1 -29.15 2.65 -1.67
N LEU A 2 -28.25 3.55 -2.08
CA LEU A 2 -26.86 3.62 -1.60
C LEU A 2 -26.91 4.10 -0.14
N ALA A 3 -26.51 3.23 0.78
CA ALA A 3 -26.31 3.58 2.16
C ALA A 3 -25.11 4.54 2.25
N ARG A 4 -25.37 5.79 2.66
CA ARG A 4 -24.33 6.73 3.07
C ARG A 4 -23.68 6.19 4.35
N LYS A 5 -22.57 5.47 4.25
CA LYS A 5 -21.70 5.22 5.39
C LYS A 5 -20.97 6.53 5.69
N ALA A 6 -21.36 7.16 6.79
CA ALA A 6 -20.64 8.30 7.33
C ALA A 6 -19.21 7.83 7.66
N TRP A 7 -18.21 8.49 7.08
CA TRP A 7 -16.83 8.39 7.50
C TRP A 7 -16.75 8.95 8.93
N ARG A 8 -16.79 8.08 9.92
CA ARG A 8 -16.33 8.44 11.25
C ARG A 8 -14.82 8.52 11.17
N LEU A 9 -14.27 9.71 11.31
CA LEU A 9 -12.86 9.89 11.62
C LEU A 9 -12.55 8.98 12.80
N LEU A 10 -11.78 7.95 12.60
CA LEU A 10 -11.24 7.15 13.70
C LEU A 10 -10.51 8.13 14.62
N PRO A 11 -10.74 8.05 15.95
CA PRO A 11 -9.95 8.84 16.86
C PRO A 11 -8.49 8.56 16.54
N ALA A 12 -7.69 9.64 16.42
CA ALA A 12 -6.25 9.48 16.22
C ALA A 12 -5.76 8.44 17.21
N ALA A 13 -5.06 7.41 16.70
CA ALA A 13 -4.46 6.41 17.55
C ALA A 13 -3.69 7.15 18.64
N PRO A 14 -3.85 6.79 19.94
CA PRO A 14 -3.04 7.40 20.96
C PRO A 14 -1.57 7.24 20.54
N PRO A 15 -0.71 8.26 20.76
CA PRO A 15 0.71 8.12 20.47
C PRO A 15 1.15 6.79 21.04
N SER A 16 1.81 5.95 20.20
CA SER A 16 2.16 4.60 20.63
C SER A 16 2.84 4.71 21.98
N ALA A 17 2.38 3.92 22.95
CA ALA A 17 2.91 3.89 24.33
C ALA A 17 4.43 3.57 24.39
N ALA A 18 5.08 3.39 23.25
CA ALA A 18 6.50 3.18 23.07
C ALA A 18 7.33 4.47 22.98
N CYS A 19 6.71 5.66 22.96
CA CYS A 19 7.41 6.95 22.90
C CYS A 19 7.33 7.73 24.22
N GLU A 20 7.24 7.04 25.37
CA GLU A 20 7.56 7.64 26.67
C GLU A 20 9.09 7.72 26.78
N LEU A 21 9.64 8.87 26.36
CA LEU A 21 11.02 9.20 26.68
C LEU A 21 11.17 9.34 28.20
N PRO A 22 12.08 8.58 28.86
CA PRO A 22 12.31 8.73 30.27
C PRO A 22 12.96 10.07 30.56
N GLY A 23 12.26 10.95 31.31
CA GLY A 23 12.76 12.23 31.82
C GLY A 23 12.15 13.43 31.12
N GLY A 24 11.44 14.26 31.89
CA GLY A 24 10.66 15.44 31.49
C GLY A 24 11.36 16.39 30.51
N PHE A 25 11.24 16.08 29.23
CA PHE A 25 11.74 16.92 28.16
C PHE A 25 10.74 18.04 27.86
N ALA A 26 11.28 19.24 27.66
CA ALA A 26 10.54 20.35 27.08
C ALA A 26 9.92 19.89 25.75
N VAL A 27 8.67 20.24 25.51
CA VAL A 27 7.98 19.88 24.26
C VAL A 27 8.74 20.54 23.11
N PRO A 28 9.36 19.75 22.17
CA PRO A 28 10.15 20.31 21.09
C PRO A 28 9.32 21.24 20.21
N GLU A 29 9.97 22.19 19.56
CA GLU A 29 9.39 23.05 18.53
C GLU A 29 8.76 22.18 17.40
N PRO A 30 7.77 22.67 16.63
CA PRO A 30 7.05 21.88 15.65
C PRO A 30 7.91 21.11 14.63
N ARG A 31 9.12 21.61 14.29
CA ARG A 31 10.07 20.91 13.41
C ARG A 31 10.70 19.70 14.09
N ASP A 32 11.06 19.84 15.34
CA ASP A 32 11.67 18.78 16.14
C ASP A 32 10.69 17.63 16.38
N ARG A 33 9.37 17.91 16.44
CA ARG A 33 8.32 16.89 16.57
C ARG A 33 8.26 15.95 15.38
N TYR A 34 8.45 16.45 14.16
CA TYR A 34 8.46 15.61 12.96
C TYR A 34 9.71 14.73 12.91
N GLU A 35 10.86 15.27 13.26
CA GLU A 35 12.11 14.50 13.33
C GLU A 35 12.03 13.40 14.38
N VAL A 36 11.52 13.69 15.57
CA VAL A 36 11.27 12.69 16.62
C VAL A 36 10.27 11.64 16.14
N TRP A 37 9.20 12.05 15.45
CA TRP A 37 8.24 11.10 14.89
C TRP A 37 8.88 10.20 13.83
N LEU A 38 9.71 10.76 12.93
CA LEU A 38 10.47 9.98 11.94
C LEU A 38 11.40 8.96 12.60
N GLU A 39 12.11 9.34 13.66
CA GLU A 39 12.98 8.42 14.38
C GLU A 39 12.19 7.30 15.05
N CYS A 40 11.10 7.61 15.75
CA CYS A 40 10.22 6.64 16.39
C CYS A 40 9.54 5.68 15.39
N ASN A 41 9.31 6.14 14.16
CA ASN A 41 8.64 5.37 13.12
C ASN A 41 9.61 4.84 12.05
N ARG A 42 10.92 5.01 12.25
CA ARG A 42 11.92 4.49 11.32
C ARG A 42 11.79 2.96 11.19
N TRP A 43 11.76 2.52 9.93
CA TRP A 43 11.75 1.10 9.65
C TRP A 43 13.02 0.42 10.20
N SER A 44 12.85 -0.67 10.91
CA SER A 44 13.92 -1.44 11.52
C SER A 44 13.55 -2.92 11.63
N SER A 45 14.52 -3.78 11.85
CA SER A 45 14.29 -5.21 12.10
C SER A 45 13.40 -5.45 13.34
N ALA A 46 13.56 -4.63 14.37
CA ALA A 46 12.73 -4.71 15.57
C ALA A 46 11.27 -4.34 15.27
N ARG A 47 11.02 -3.27 14.48
CA ARG A 47 9.68 -2.89 14.04
C ARG A 47 9.06 -3.96 13.15
N ALA A 48 9.85 -4.55 12.23
CA ALA A 48 9.39 -5.67 11.40
C ALA A 48 8.96 -6.88 12.24
N ALA A 49 9.76 -7.27 13.24
CA ALA A 49 9.43 -8.38 14.13
C ALA A 49 8.17 -8.09 14.97
N TRP A 50 8.07 -6.89 15.52
CA TRP A 50 6.90 -6.45 16.27
C TRP A 50 5.62 -6.48 15.42
N LEU A 51 5.69 -5.97 14.17
CA LEU A 51 4.54 -5.97 13.27
C LEU A 51 4.13 -7.40 12.90
N ARG A 52 5.09 -8.28 12.58
CA ARG A 52 4.81 -9.71 12.31
C ARG A 52 4.09 -10.37 13.47
N THR A 53 4.57 -10.17 14.70
CA THR A 53 3.91 -10.73 15.90
C THR A 53 2.44 -10.29 16.01
N ARG A 54 2.13 -9.05 15.68
CA ARG A 54 0.74 -8.54 15.69
C ARG A 54 -0.11 -9.12 14.57
N LEU A 55 0.46 -9.24 13.37
CA LEU A 55 -0.21 -9.85 12.23
C LEU A 55 -0.51 -11.33 12.51
N ASP A 56 0.44 -12.06 13.08
CA ASP A 56 0.28 -13.49 13.44
C ASP A 56 -0.77 -13.70 14.54
N ALA A 57 -0.90 -12.75 15.46
CA ALA A 57 -1.89 -12.80 16.53
C ALA A 57 -3.32 -12.42 16.10
N ALA A 58 -3.48 -11.80 14.92
CA ALA A 58 -4.78 -11.39 14.41
C ALA A 58 -5.60 -12.60 13.95
N ALA A 59 -6.86 -12.69 14.39
CA ALA A 59 -7.74 -13.83 14.08
C ALA A 59 -8.07 -13.96 12.59
N ALA A 60 -8.20 -12.84 11.89
CA ALA A 60 -8.41 -12.77 10.46
C ALA A 60 -7.84 -11.45 9.93
N LEU A 61 -7.06 -11.54 8.87
CA LEU A 61 -6.53 -10.38 8.15
C LEU A 61 -7.13 -10.34 6.75
N PRO A 62 -7.57 -9.17 6.26
CA PRO A 62 -8.14 -9.04 4.94
C PRO A 62 -7.07 -9.18 3.85
N THR A 63 -7.50 -9.58 2.66
CA THR A 63 -6.71 -9.42 1.44
C THR A 63 -6.92 -8.02 0.88
N ILE A 64 -5.83 -7.32 0.62
CA ILE A 64 -5.84 -5.95 0.08
C ILE A 64 -5.46 -5.99 -1.39
N SER A 65 -6.35 -5.50 -2.26
CA SER A 65 -6.07 -5.33 -3.69
C SER A 65 -5.50 -3.94 -3.93
N LEU A 66 -4.22 -3.88 -4.34
CA LEU A 66 -3.63 -2.65 -4.82
C LEU A 66 -4.04 -2.44 -6.27
N VAL A 67 -4.59 -1.27 -6.57
CA VAL A 67 -5.12 -0.89 -7.89
C VAL A 67 -4.18 0.15 -8.48
N MET A 68 -3.45 -0.24 -9.53
CA MET A 68 -2.41 0.58 -10.16
C MET A 68 -2.74 0.87 -11.63
N PRO A 69 -3.22 2.08 -11.95
CA PRO A 69 -3.27 2.53 -13.34
C PRO A 69 -1.85 2.87 -13.82
N VAL A 70 -1.53 2.51 -15.05
CA VAL A 70 -0.21 2.73 -15.64
C VAL A 70 -0.36 3.37 -17.01
N TYR A 71 0.42 4.42 -17.28
CA TYR A 71 0.54 5.01 -18.59
C TYR A 71 1.94 5.60 -18.80
N ARG A 72 2.72 5.02 -19.71
CA ARG A 72 4.08 5.45 -20.05
C ARG A 72 4.94 5.76 -18.82
N PRO A 73 5.07 4.83 -17.87
CA PRO A 73 5.80 5.06 -16.65
C PRO A 73 7.28 5.30 -16.93
N GLU A 74 7.93 6.09 -16.08
CA GLU A 74 9.38 6.08 -16.00
C GLU A 74 9.83 4.73 -15.44
N PRO A 75 10.65 3.93 -16.17
CA PRO A 75 10.94 2.56 -15.77
C PRO A 75 11.54 2.43 -14.37
N ALA A 76 12.42 3.35 -13.97
CA ALA A 76 13.07 3.30 -12.67
C ALA A 76 12.07 3.48 -11.51
N PHE A 77 11.11 4.37 -11.64
CA PHE A 77 10.09 4.60 -10.62
C PHE A 77 9.08 3.44 -10.58
N PHE A 78 8.67 2.95 -11.74
CA PHE A 78 7.78 1.78 -11.82
C PHE A 78 8.38 0.54 -11.15
N GLU A 79 9.65 0.22 -11.44
CA GLU A 79 10.33 -0.90 -10.79
C GLU A 79 10.43 -0.70 -9.28
N ARG A 80 10.71 0.53 -8.84
CA ARG A 80 10.79 0.85 -7.43
C ARG A 80 9.43 0.68 -6.72
N ALA A 81 8.34 1.13 -7.34
CA ALA A 81 6.98 0.90 -6.84
C ALA A 81 6.70 -0.60 -6.65
N ILE A 82 6.99 -1.41 -7.67
CA ILE A 82 6.83 -2.88 -7.61
C ILE A 82 7.67 -3.51 -6.48
N GLU A 83 8.94 -3.10 -6.35
CA GLU A 83 9.82 -3.59 -5.29
C GLU A 83 9.27 -3.32 -3.90
N THR A 84 8.78 -2.09 -3.65
CA THR A 84 8.24 -1.72 -2.33
C THR A 84 6.94 -2.45 -1.99
N ILE A 85 6.10 -2.74 -2.98
CA ILE A 85 4.90 -3.56 -2.81
C ILE A 85 5.29 -5.00 -2.47
N ARG A 86 6.27 -5.59 -3.16
CA ARG A 86 6.75 -6.93 -2.86
C ARG A 86 7.43 -7.05 -1.49
N ALA A 87 8.02 -5.97 -1.00
CA ALA A 87 8.69 -5.90 0.29
C ALA A 87 7.75 -5.71 1.49
N GLN A 88 6.44 -5.64 1.29
CA GLN A 88 5.47 -5.49 2.37
C GLN A 88 5.51 -6.65 3.36
N VAL A 89 5.45 -6.34 4.66
CA VAL A 89 5.44 -7.35 5.74
C VAL A 89 4.15 -8.16 5.73
N HIS A 90 3.03 -7.52 5.41
CA HIS A 90 1.75 -8.20 5.23
C HIS A 90 1.73 -8.89 3.86
N GLU A 91 1.53 -10.21 3.83
CA GLU A 91 1.63 -11.01 2.61
C GLU A 91 0.30 -11.19 1.87
N ARG A 92 -0.83 -10.88 2.50
CA ARG A 92 -2.17 -11.04 1.91
C ARG A 92 -2.56 -9.81 1.11
N TRP A 93 -1.87 -9.61 0.01
CA TRP A 93 -2.16 -8.59 -0.98
C TRP A 93 -2.15 -9.16 -2.39
N GLU A 94 -2.78 -8.45 -3.30
CA GLU A 94 -2.66 -8.64 -4.73
C GLU A 94 -2.43 -7.28 -5.41
N LEU A 95 -1.75 -7.30 -6.55
CA LEU A 95 -1.51 -6.10 -7.34
C LEU A 95 -2.21 -6.23 -8.68
N CYS A 96 -3.14 -5.35 -8.94
CA CYS A 96 -3.95 -5.26 -10.15
C CYS A 96 -3.48 -4.07 -10.97
N ILE A 97 -2.85 -4.33 -12.11
CA ILE A 97 -2.26 -3.31 -12.98
C ILE A 97 -3.08 -3.17 -14.27
N ALA A 98 -3.38 -1.94 -14.67
CA ALA A 98 -3.95 -1.67 -15.99
C ALA A 98 -3.10 -0.66 -16.76
N ASP A 99 -2.47 -1.12 -17.83
CA ASP A 99 -1.78 -0.25 -18.80
C ASP A 99 -2.81 0.40 -19.71
N ASP A 100 -2.87 1.73 -19.67
CA ASP A 100 -3.84 2.55 -20.42
C ASP A 100 -3.40 2.79 -21.88
N ALA A 101 -3.09 1.70 -22.59
CA ALA A 101 -2.64 1.72 -23.98
C ALA A 101 -1.37 2.56 -24.18
N SER A 102 -0.34 2.33 -23.37
CA SER A 102 0.96 3.02 -23.48
C SER A 102 1.63 2.84 -24.85
N GLY A 103 1.34 1.74 -25.55
CA GLY A 103 1.94 1.43 -26.84
C GLY A 103 3.42 1.04 -26.73
N ASP A 104 3.89 0.68 -25.52
CA ASP A 104 5.27 0.33 -25.22
C ASP A 104 5.42 -1.20 -25.12
N ALA A 105 6.20 -1.78 -26.03
CA ALA A 105 6.46 -3.22 -26.06
C ALA A 105 7.29 -3.70 -24.87
N ALA A 106 8.21 -2.87 -24.35
CA ALA A 106 9.03 -3.20 -23.20
C ALA A 106 8.17 -3.25 -21.92
N LEU A 107 7.28 -2.27 -21.72
CA LEU A 107 6.32 -2.28 -20.63
C LEU A 107 5.41 -3.52 -20.72
N SER A 108 4.87 -3.81 -21.91
CA SER A 108 3.99 -4.97 -22.11
C SER A 108 4.70 -6.30 -21.82
N ALA A 109 5.97 -6.43 -22.17
CA ALA A 109 6.79 -7.59 -21.84
C ALA A 109 7.01 -7.68 -20.32
N ARG A 110 7.34 -6.54 -19.69
CA ARG A 110 7.57 -6.45 -18.25
C ARG A 110 6.34 -6.83 -17.42
N LEU A 111 5.16 -6.35 -17.80
CA LEU A 111 3.90 -6.71 -17.12
C LEU A 111 3.62 -8.22 -17.19
N ARG A 112 3.89 -8.86 -18.33
CA ARG A 112 3.78 -10.33 -18.47
C ARG A 112 4.76 -11.07 -17.59
N GLU A 113 6.01 -10.61 -17.52
CA GLU A 113 7.03 -11.20 -16.63
C GLU A 113 6.63 -11.10 -15.16
N LEU A 114 6.14 -9.94 -14.74
CA LEU A 114 5.69 -9.73 -13.37
C LEU A 114 4.55 -10.69 -13.00
N ALA A 115 3.53 -10.81 -13.86
CA ALA A 115 2.40 -11.71 -13.65
C ALA A 115 2.79 -13.20 -13.70
N ALA A 116 3.80 -13.55 -14.50
CA ALA A 116 4.32 -14.92 -14.54
C ALA A 116 5.17 -15.29 -13.31
N ALA A 117 5.90 -14.31 -12.76
CA ALA A 117 6.80 -14.50 -11.63
C ALA A 117 6.11 -14.49 -10.25
N ASP A 118 4.98 -13.78 -10.11
CA ASP A 118 4.26 -13.66 -8.84
C ASP A 118 2.74 -13.78 -9.10
N PRO A 119 2.09 -14.87 -8.63
CA PRO A 119 0.65 -15.09 -8.87
C PRO A 119 -0.27 -14.05 -8.23
N ARG A 120 0.26 -13.23 -7.33
CA ARG A 120 -0.47 -12.11 -6.72
C ARG A 120 -0.54 -10.88 -7.65
N ILE A 121 0.22 -10.88 -8.76
CA ILE A 121 0.24 -9.77 -9.71
C ILE A 121 -0.60 -10.14 -10.93
N ARG A 122 -1.57 -9.30 -11.23
CA ARG A 122 -2.42 -9.40 -12.43
C ARG A 122 -2.31 -8.12 -13.25
N ALA A 123 -2.21 -8.26 -14.55
CA ALA A 123 -2.07 -7.10 -15.43
C ALA A 123 -2.96 -7.24 -16.67
N VAL A 124 -3.48 -6.11 -17.12
CA VAL A 124 -4.23 -5.96 -18.37
C VAL A 124 -3.74 -4.75 -19.14
N THR A 125 -3.67 -4.86 -20.46
CA THR A 125 -3.42 -3.71 -21.34
C THR A 125 -4.75 -3.35 -22.02
N ARG A 126 -5.15 -2.10 -21.91
CA ARG A 126 -6.36 -1.56 -22.55
C ARG A 126 -6.14 -1.40 -24.05
N ALA A 127 -7.21 -1.50 -24.82
CA ALA A 127 -7.14 -1.35 -26.28
C ALA A 127 -6.92 0.12 -26.71
N GLU A 128 -7.40 1.07 -25.89
CA GLU A 128 -7.32 2.51 -26.14
C GLU A 128 -7.07 3.27 -24.85
N ASN A 129 -6.43 4.44 -24.94
CA ASN A 129 -6.23 5.32 -23.83
C ASN A 129 -7.56 5.93 -23.37
N GLY A 130 -7.87 5.83 -22.10
CA GLY A 130 -9.09 6.36 -21.47
C GLY A 130 -8.80 7.25 -20.27
N ASN A 131 -7.56 7.61 -20.04
CA ASN A 131 -7.07 8.34 -18.87
C ASN A 131 -7.22 7.55 -17.57
N ILE A 132 -6.73 8.14 -16.49
CA ILE A 132 -6.57 7.50 -15.17
C ILE A 132 -7.84 6.81 -14.67
N SER A 133 -9.02 7.42 -14.83
CA SER A 133 -10.27 6.85 -14.32
C SER A 133 -10.64 5.52 -14.98
N HIS A 134 -10.47 5.43 -16.31
CA HIS A 134 -10.74 4.18 -17.03
C HIS A 134 -9.68 3.11 -16.74
N ALA A 135 -8.41 3.50 -16.64
CA ALA A 135 -7.33 2.59 -16.25
C ALA A 135 -7.55 2.05 -14.82
N THR A 136 -7.87 2.94 -13.88
CA THR A 136 -8.19 2.56 -12.50
C THR A 136 -9.35 1.58 -12.43
N ASN A 137 -10.44 1.84 -13.17
CA ASN A 137 -11.59 0.92 -13.21
C ASN A 137 -11.21 -0.43 -13.83
N SER A 138 -10.35 -0.44 -14.86
CA SER A 138 -9.87 -1.69 -15.47
C SER A 138 -8.98 -2.49 -14.53
N ALA A 139 -8.12 -1.83 -13.75
CA ALA A 139 -7.33 -2.48 -12.71
C ALA A 139 -8.22 -2.99 -11.56
N ALA A 140 -9.18 -2.18 -11.10
CA ALA A 140 -10.12 -2.57 -10.05
C ALA A 140 -11.00 -3.78 -10.45
N ALA A 141 -11.31 -3.93 -11.74
CA ALA A 141 -12.05 -5.10 -12.25
C ALA A 141 -11.27 -6.43 -12.11
N LEU A 142 -9.95 -6.37 -11.92
CA LEU A 142 -9.12 -7.55 -11.65
C LEU A 142 -9.11 -7.91 -10.15
N ALA A 143 -9.53 -7.00 -9.28
CA ALA A 143 -9.44 -7.16 -7.84
C ALA A 143 -10.35 -8.26 -7.31
N GLY A 144 -9.81 -9.11 -6.44
CA GLY A 144 -10.54 -10.17 -5.73
C GLY A 144 -10.44 -10.04 -4.21
N GLY A 145 -9.68 -9.09 -3.68
CA GLY A 145 -9.54 -8.83 -2.26
C GLY A 145 -10.76 -8.11 -1.66
N GLU A 146 -10.79 -8.08 -0.35
CA GLU A 146 -11.90 -7.50 0.43
C GLU A 146 -11.86 -5.97 0.45
N PHE A 147 -10.66 -5.39 0.24
CA PHE A 147 -10.44 -3.94 0.24
C PHE A 147 -9.58 -3.51 -0.95
N LEU A 148 -9.87 -2.33 -1.46
CA LEU A 148 -9.08 -1.69 -2.52
C LEU A 148 -8.16 -0.63 -1.91
N CYS A 149 -6.90 -0.64 -2.34
CA CYS A 149 -5.91 0.39 -2.05
C CYS A 149 -5.41 0.96 -3.38
N PHE A 150 -5.60 2.24 -3.61
CA PHE A 150 -5.13 2.89 -4.84
C PHE A 150 -3.66 3.29 -4.66
N VAL A 151 -2.85 3.03 -5.67
CA VAL A 151 -1.43 3.35 -5.69
C VAL A 151 -1.03 3.81 -7.08
N ASP A 152 -0.28 4.88 -7.18
CA ASP A 152 0.21 5.36 -8.46
C ASP A 152 1.46 4.58 -8.90
N GLN A 153 1.74 4.60 -10.21
CA GLN A 153 2.81 3.81 -10.84
C GLN A 153 4.23 4.19 -10.39
N ASP A 154 4.38 5.30 -9.71
CA ASP A 154 5.62 5.91 -9.24
C ASP A 154 5.66 6.15 -7.71
N ASP A 155 4.65 5.64 -6.99
CA ASP A 155 4.60 5.70 -5.53
C ASP A 155 5.36 4.56 -4.87
N GLU A 156 6.01 4.87 -3.75
CA GLU A 156 6.66 3.90 -2.88
C GLU A 156 5.86 3.67 -1.60
N LEU A 157 5.63 2.42 -1.25
CA LEU A 157 4.99 2.06 0.02
C LEU A 157 6.04 1.78 1.10
N ALA A 158 5.85 2.36 2.29
CA ALA A 158 6.63 1.94 3.46
C ALA A 158 6.42 0.44 3.73
N PRO A 159 7.44 -0.31 4.18
CA PRO A 159 7.34 -1.78 4.33
C PRO A 159 6.25 -2.26 5.29
N ASP A 160 5.78 -1.41 6.19
CA ASP A 160 4.72 -1.67 7.16
C ASP A 160 3.33 -1.21 6.72
N ALA A 161 3.22 -0.51 5.59
CA ALA A 161 1.99 0.16 5.19
C ALA A 161 0.77 -0.79 5.13
N LEU A 162 0.86 -1.87 4.38
CA LEU A 162 -0.25 -2.82 4.26
C LEU A 162 -0.50 -3.58 5.57
N GLY A 163 0.53 -3.80 6.38
CA GLY A 163 0.39 -4.44 7.69
C GLY A 163 -0.41 -3.60 8.67
N GLU A 164 -0.11 -2.31 8.78
CA GLU A 164 -0.86 -1.39 9.63
C GLU A 164 -2.30 -1.20 9.14
N ILE A 165 -2.50 -1.10 7.82
CA ILE A 165 -3.84 -1.04 7.22
C ILE A 165 -4.64 -2.33 7.54
N ALA A 166 -4.05 -3.50 7.34
CA ALA A 166 -4.71 -4.77 7.59
C ALA A 166 -5.12 -4.94 9.06
N LEU A 167 -4.24 -4.56 10.00
CA LEU A 167 -4.55 -4.57 11.44
C LEU A 167 -5.66 -3.58 11.80
N ALA A 168 -5.64 -2.38 11.22
CA ALA A 168 -6.68 -1.39 11.45
C ALA A 168 -8.05 -1.88 10.93
N LEU A 169 -8.09 -2.49 9.75
CA LEU A 169 -9.29 -3.07 9.16
C LEU A 169 -9.81 -4.26 9.98
N ALA A 170 -8.92 -5.14 10.45
CA ALA A 170 -9.28 -6.28 11.29
C ALA A 170 -9.83 -5.87 12.67
N ALA A 171 -9.45 -4.70 13.18
CA ALA A 171 -9.94 -4.15 14.45
C ALA A 171 -11.24 -3.33 14.28
N ALA A 172 -11.62 -2.98 13.05
CA ALA A 172 -12.85 -2.25 12.77
C ALA A 172 -14.07 -3.17 12.90
N PRO A 173 -15.12 -2.79 13.64
CA PRO A 173 -16.33 -3.59 13.82
C PRO A 173 -17.18 -3.64 12.56
#